data_e653e04fe37b3ff909d41839db9cdeb2
#
_entry.id   e653e04fe37b3ff909d41839db9cdeb2
#
_cell.length_a   1.000
_cell.length_b   1.000
_cell.length_c   1.000
_cell.angle_alpha   90.00
_cell.angle_beta   90.00
_cell.angle_gamma   90.00
#
_symmetry.space_group_name_H-M   'P 1'
#
loop_
_entity.id
_entity.type
_entity.pdbx_description
1 polymer ?
#
loop_
_entity_poly.entity_id
_entity_poly.type
_entity_poly.pdbx_seq_one_letter_code
_entity_poly.pdbx_strand_id
1 'polypeptide(L)'
;MQTLQEYKCPCCGGAIAFDSTLQKMKCPFCDTEFEMEALEGYDAELQGEKNDNMEWETTAGGDWQEGETDGLRSCVCKSCGGEIVGDANLAATACPFCGNPVVMMGQFSGALKPDLVIPFKLDKKAAKAGLMKHLTGKRLLPKIFKDQNHIDEIKGIYVPFWLFDTDVDAQIRYRATRVRTWSDSDYNYTETSHYMAHRGGSIGFEHVPVDGSSKMADDLMESIEPYDFSEAVDFRTAYLAGYLADKYDVTAEASIDRANKRVKRSTEDTFAGTVQGYTTVTTEYSSVQFRGGKARYALYPVWLLNTTWNGNKYTFAMNGQTGKFVGDLPVDKAAAARWTFLLAAIYSVAAYGVAWLLHLIGLI
;
A
#
# COMPACT_ATOMS: atom_id res chain seq x y z
N MET A 1 -54.00 3.37 1.58
CA MET A 1 -53.70 2.21 2.42
C MET A 1 -52.27 2.43 2.88
N GLN A 2 -52.07 2.74 4.15
CA GLN A 2 -50.70 2.74 4.71
C GLN A 2 -50.23 1.28 4.75
N THR A 3 -49.25 0.97 3.97
CA THR A 3 -48.54 -0.32 4.06
C THR A 3 -47.89 -0.39 5.44
N LEU A 4 -48.08 -1.51 6.13
CA LEU A 4 -47.42 -1.77 7.41
C LEU A 4 -45.91 -1.73 7.17
N GLN A 5 -45.23 -0.77 7.80
CA GLN A 5 -43.79 -0.59 7.63
C GLN A 5 -43.12 -1.53 8.62
N GLU A 6 -42.39 -2.56 8.11
CA GLU A 6 -41.59 -3.48 8.93
C GLU A 6 -40.19 -2.93 9.03
N TYR A 7 -39.77 -2.55 10.23
CA TYR A 7 -38.39 -2.16 10.49
C TYR A 7 -37.51 -3.36 10.79
N LYS A 8 -36.29 -3.35 10.23
CA LYS A 8 -35.24 -4.32 10.54
C LYS A 8 -34.27 -3.74 11.56
N CYS A 9 -33.78 -4.60 12.45
CA CYS A 9 -32.82 -4.20 13.46
C CYS A 9 -31.49 -3.76 12.84
N PRO A 10 -31.04 -2.51 13.05
CA PRO A 10 -29.76 -2.03 12.55
C PRO A 10 -28.55 -2.81 13.09
N CYS A 11 -28.71 -3.52 14.23
CA CYS A 11 -27.62 -4.24 14.87
C CYS A 11 -27.46 -5.69 14.36
N CYS A 12 -28.58 -6.38 14.08
CA CYS A 12 -28.53 -7.81 13.71
C CYS A 12 -29.37 -8.19 12.48
N GLY A 13 -30.10 -7.24 11.88
CA GLY A 13 -30.97 -7.47 10.72
C GLY A 13 -32.28 -8.22 11.02
N GLY A 14 -32.56 -8.58 12.27
CA GLY A 14 -33.78 -9.25 12.68
C GLY A 14 -34.99 -8.32 12.67
N ALA A 15 -36.22 -8.87 12.61
CA ALA A 15 -37.45 -8.08 12.73
C ALA A 15 -37.55 -7.46 14.13
N ILE A 16 -38.03 -6.21 14.20
CA ILE A 16 -38.20 -5.46 15.45
C ILE A 16 -39.69 -5.42 15.81
N ALA A 17 -39.99 -5.52 17.11
CA ALA A 17 -41.35 -5.40 17.63
C ALA A 17 -41.42 -4.24 18.63
N PHE A 18 -42.62 -3.65 18.72
CA PHE A 18 -42.91 -2.63 19.74
C PHE A 18 -43.14 -3.29 21.10
N ASP A 19 -42.35 -2.87 22.09
CA ASP A 19 -42.53 -3.27 23.49
C ASP A 19 -43.37 -2.25 24.24
N SER A 20 -44.58 -2.64 24.58
CA SER A 20 -45.55 -1.73 25.25
C SER A 20 -45.14 -1.40 26.68
N THR A 21 -44.30 -2.20 27.33
CA THR A 21 -43.83 -1.94 28.69
C THR A 21 -42.72 -0.90 28.69
N LEU A 22 -41.81 -0.96 27.71
CA LEU A 22 -40.70 -0.03 27.55
C LEU A 22 -41.09 1.21 26.75
N GLN A 23 -42.25 1.19 26.04
CA GLN A 23 -42.66 2.21 25.09
C GLN A 23 -41.64 2.48 23.99
N LYS A 24 -40.90 1.44 23.59
CA LYS A 24 -39.81 1.48 22.59
C LYS A 24 -39.92 0.31 21.61
N MET A 25 -39.22 0.42 20.51
CA MET A 25 -39.02 -0.71 19.62
C MET A 25 -37.88 -1.59 20.17
N LYS A 26 -38.12 -2.89 20.28
CA LYS A 26 -37.13 -3.85 20.79
C LYS A 26 -36.90 -4.97 19.79
N CYS A 27 -35.63 -5.33 19.60
CA CYS A 27 -35.27 -6.50 18.83
C CYS A 27 -35.27 -7.77 19.70
N PRO A 28 -36.10 -8.77 19.41
CA PRO A 28 -36.17 -10.01 20.20
C PRO A 28 -34.94 -10.92 20.01
N PHE A 29 -34.05 -10.62 19.05
CA PHE A 29 -32.87 -11.43 18.73
C PHE A 29 -31.59 -10.96 19.40
N CYS A 30 -31.44 -9.63 19.56
CA CYS A 30 -30.21 -9.05 20.17
C CYS A 30 -30.53 -8.15 21.36
N ASP A 31 -31.78 -8.09 21.78
CA ASP A 31 -32.30 -7.28 22.92
C ASP A 31 -32.05 -5.76 22.83
N THR A 32 -31.57 -5.26 21.66
CA THR A 32 -31.34 -3.83 21.47
C THR A 32 -32.66 -3.07 21.41
N GLU A 33 -32.71 -1.94 22.11
CA GLU A 33 -33.85 -1.04 22.17
C GLU A 33 -33.60 0.17 21.29
N PHE A 34 -34.66 0.67 20.65
CA PHE A 34 -34.62 1.83 19.73
C PHE A 34 -35.76 2.78 20.00
N GLU A 35 -35.47 4.08 19.92
CA GLU A 35 -36.50 5.09 19.76
C GLU A 35 -37.10 5.02 18.34
N MET A 36 -38.37 5.34 18.17
CA MET A 36 -39.02 5.25 16.85
C MET A 36 -38.36 6.19 15.84
N GLU A 37 -38.09 7.42 16.26
CA GLU A 37 -37.46 8.46 15.43
C GLU A 37 -36.07 8.00 14.91
N ALA A 38 -35.33 7.23 15.70
CA ALA A 38 -34.03 6.71 15.30
C ALA A 38 -34.17 5.65 14.18
N LEU A 39 -35.20 4.82 14.23
CA LEU A 39 -35.48 3.83 13.18
C LEU A 39 -36.01 4.47 11.90
N GLU A 40 -36.87 5.47 12.01
CA GLU A 40 -37.38 6.22 10.87
C GLU A 40 -36.25 6.97 10.15
N GLY A 41 -35.35 7.60 10.92
CA GLY A 41 -34.15 8.24 10.37
C GLY A 41 -33.22 7.24 9.68
N TYR A 42 -33.03 6.08 10.25
CA TYR A 42 -32.21 5.00 9.65
C TYR A 42 -32.82 4.49 8.33
N ASP A 43 -34.14 4.26 8.29
CA ASP A 43 -34.86 3.81 7.08
C ASP A 43 -34.79 4.85 5.96
N ALA A 44 -34.96 6.13 6.30
CA ALA A 44 -34.84 7.23 5.35
C ALA A 44 -33.43 7.32 4.71
N GLU A 45 -32.39 7.10 5.50
CA GLU A 45 -31.00 7.05 5.01
C GLU A 45 -30.76 5.86 4.08
N LEU A 46 -31.35 4.67 4.37
CA LEU A 46 -31.24 3.50 3.49
C LEU A 46 -31.87 3.76 2.11
N GLN A 47 -32.98 4.49 2.07
CA GLN A 47 -33.65 4.83 0.81
C GLN A 47 -32.89 5.87 -0.03
N GLY A 48 -31.99 6.64 0.60
CA GLY A 48 -31.13 7.64 -0.04
C GLY A 48 -29.80 7.09 -0.58
N GLU A 49 -29.51 5.80 -0.44
CA GLU A 49 -28.24 5.21 -0.86
C GLU A 49 -27.99 5.31 -2.36
N LYS A 50 -26.76 5.74 -2.72
CA LYS A 50 -26.29 5.83 -4.09
C LYS A 50 -25.09 4.90 -4.28
N ASN A 51 -25.01 4.29 -5.45
CA ASN A 51 -23.82 3.54 -5.84
C ASN A 51 -22.64 4.48 -6.06
N ASP A 52 -21.43 3.94 -5.97
CA ASP A 52 -20.23 4.66 -6.37
C ASP A 52 -20.30 5.06 -7.85
N ASN A 53 -19.78 6.25 -8.15
CA ASN A 53 -19.51 6.68 -9.52
C ASN A 53 -18.06 7.17 -9.59
N MET A 54 -17.18 6.32 -10.12
CA MET A 54 -15.73 6.52 -10.13
C MET A 54 -15.22 6.41 -11.57
N GLU A 55 -15.54 7.40 -12.40
CA GLU A 55 -15.16 7.45 -13.81
C GLU A 55 -13.87 8.25 -13.98
N TRP A 56 -12.98 7.76 -14.88
CA TRP A 56 -11.71 8.35 -15.20
C TRP A 56 -11.59 8.67 -16.69
N GLU A 57 -11.01 9.83 -16.96
CA GLU A 57 -10.44 10.13 -18.26
C GLU A 57 -9.02 9.56 -18.30
N THR A 58 -8.81 8.50 -19.10
CA THR A 58 -7.56 7.73 -19.13
C THR A 58 -6.62 8.16 -20.25
N THR A 59 -6.90 9.25 -20.94
CA THR A 59 -6.00 9.83 -21.94
C THR A 59 -4.77 10.41 -21.22
N ALA A 60 -3.75 9.59 -21.06
CA ALA A 60 -2.52 9.93 -20.37
C ALA A 60 -1.32 9.74 -21.30
N GLY A 61 -0.27 10.52 -21.09
CA GLY A 61 0.91 10.52 -21.93
C GLY A 61 0.68 11.21 -23.28
N GLY A 62 1.74 11.42 -24.02
CA GLY A 62 1.72 12.09 -25.31
C GLY A 62 2.30 11.25 -26.43
N ASP A 63 2.22 11.79 -27.64
CA ASP A 63 2.93 11.26 -28.79
C ASP A 63 4.37 11.77 -28.81
N TRP A 64 5.29 10.93 -29.25
CA TRP A 64 6.68 11.33 -29.45
C TRP A 64 6.79 12.20 -30.71
N GLN A 65 7.55 13.29 -30.59
CA GLN A 65 7.89 14.11 -31.75
C GLN A 65 9.02 13.47 -32.55
N GLU A 66 9.13 13.84 -33.83
CA GLU A 66 10.18 13.38 -34.73
C GLU A 66 11.57 13.69 -34.14
N GLY A 67 12.43 12.67 -34.04
CA GLY A 67 13.78 12.79 -33.49
C GLY A 67 13.90 12.66 -31.97
N GLU A 68 12.83 12.73 -31.19
CA GLU A 68 12.93 12.62 -29.71
C GLU A 68 13.38 11.23 -29.24
N THR A 69 13.15 10.18 -30.04
CA THR A 69 13.51 8.79 -29.71
C THR A 69 14.84 8.33 -30.31
N ASP A 70 15.51 9.15 -31.14
CA ASP A 70 16.73 8.75 -31.86
C ASP A 70 17.88 8.32 -30.91
N GLY A 71 17.92 8.92 -29.73
CA GLY A 71 18.88 8.61 -28.66
C GLY A 71 18.48 7.45 -27.76
N LEU A 72 17.36 6.76 -28.01
CA LEU A 72 16.86 5.68 -27.17
C LEU A 72 17.00 4.32 -27.86
N ARG A 73 17.32 3.32 -27.05
CA ARG A 73 17.36 1.92 -27.45
C ARG A 73 16.47 1.10 -26.53
N SER A 74 15.85 0.08 -27.07
CA SER A 74 15.09 -0.88 -26.27
C SER A 74 15.56 -2.31 -26.47
N CYS A 75 15.30 -3.15 -25.50
CA CYS A 75 15.44 -4.59 -25.63
C CYS A 75 14.37 -5.31 -24.81
N VAL A 76 13.93 -6.44 -25.30
CA VAL A 76 13.09 -7.38 -24.55
C VAL A 76 13.99 -8.45 -23.95
N CYS A 77 13.97 -8.59 -22.64
CA CYS A 77 14.74 -9.63 -21.96
C CYS A 77 14.17 -11.01 -22.30
N LYS A 78 14.96 -11.86 -22.94
CA LYS A 78 14.54 -13.22 -23.34
C LYS A 78 14.17 -14.13 -22.17
N SER A 79 14.65 -13.82 -20.96
CA SER A 79 14.43 -14.63 -19.76
C SER A 79 13.13 -14.28 -19.03
N CYS A 80 12.83 -12.99 -18.83
CA CYS A 80 11.67 -12.55 -18.05
C CYS A 80 10.63 -11.76 -18.87
N GLY A 81 10.91 -11.45 -20.15
CA GLY A 81 10.03 -10.70 -21.03
C GLY A 81 9.91 -9.20 -20.70
N GLY A 82 10.69 -8.67 -19.75
CA GLY A 82 10.70 -7.23 -19.45
C GLY A 82 11.25 -6.42 -20.63
N GLU A 83 10.59 -5.34 -21.02
CA GLU A 83 11.07 -4.40 -22.04
C GLU A 83 11.81 -3.25 -21.36
N ILE A 84 13.09 -3.12 -21.66
CA ILE A 84 14.01 -2.19 -21.04
C ILE A 84 14.40 -1.13 -22.05
N VAL A 85 14.32 0.12 -21.65
CA VAL A 85 14.73 1.28 -22.43
C VAL A 85 15.97 1.89 -21.81
N GLY A 86 16.88 2.35 -22.63
CA GLY A 86 18.11 3.02 -22.18
C GLY A 86 18.66 3.95 -23.26
N ASP A 87 19.72 4.68 -22.89
CA ASP A 87 20.48 5.55 -23.78
C ASP A 87 21.13 4.74 -24.90
N ALA A 88 21.23 5.34 -26.11
CA ALA A 88 21.86 4.74 -27.29
C ALA A 88 23.32 4.33 -27.05
N ASN A 89 24.03 4.95 -26.09
CA ASN A 89 25.39 4.60 -25.72
C ASN A 89 25.49 3.32 -24.86
N LEU A 90 24.36 2.80 -24.35
CA LEU A 90 24.30 1.61 -23.54
C LEU A 90 24.16 0.37 -24.44
N ALA A 91 25.29 -0.23 -24.86
CA ALA A 91 25.29 -1.38 -25.77
C ALA A 91 24.84 -2.69 -25.09
N ALA A 92 25.21 -2.89 -23.83
CA ALA A 92 24.89 -4.09 -23.07
C ALA A 92 24.73 -3.77 -21.58
N THR A 93 23.83 -4.47 -20.91
CA THR A 93 23.60 -4.35 -19.47
C THR A 93 23.06 -5.67 -18.89
N ALA A 94 22.86 -5.73 -17.58
CA ALA A 94 22.07 -6.80 -16.96
C ALA A 94 20.60 -6.34 -16.84
N CYS A 95 19.68 -7.25 -17.07
CA CYS A 95 18.27 -6.99 -16.87
C CYS A 95 17.99 -6.55 -15.42
N PRO A 96 17.36 -5.41 -15.17
CA PRO A 96 17.10 -4.95 -13.81
C PRO A 96 16.10 -5.85 -13.06
N PHE A 97 15.29 -6.63 -13.80
CA PHE A 97 14.26 -7.49 -13.21
C PHE A 97 14.75 -8.90 -12.87
N CYS A 98 15.60 -9.51 -13.68
CA CYS A 98 16.02 -10.91 -13.47
C CYS A 98 17.56 -11.10 -13.39
N GLY A 99 18.36 -10.05 -13.61
CA GLY A 99 19.81 -10.10 -13.58
C GLY A 99 20.49 -10.68 -14.83
N ASN A 100 19.74 -11.26 -15.79
CA ASN A 100 20.33 -11.85 -16.98
C ASN A 100 20.94 -10.79 -17.91
N PRO A 101 22.05 -11.09 -18.60
CA PRO A 101 22.65 -10.14 -19.53
C PRO A 101 21.71 -9.87 -20.73
N VAL A 102 21.62 -8.62 -21.10
CA VAL A 102 20.83 -8.13 -22.25
C VAL A 102 21.65 -7.21 -23.12
N VAL A 103 21.34 -7.17 -24.43
CA VAL A 103 21.99 -6.31 -25.40
C VAL A 103 20.95 -5.36 -25.98
N MET A 104 21.24 -4.07 -25.90
CA MET A 104 20.34 -2.98 -26.31
C MET A 104 20.50 -2.72 -27.82
N MET A 105 19.76 -3.45 -28.67
CA MET A 105 19.90 -3.36 -30.12
C MET A 105 18.65 -2.83 -30.84
N GLY A 106 17.50 -2.83 -30.19
CA GLY A 106 16.23 -2.36 -30.76
C GLY A 106 16.12 -0.84 -30.76
N GLN A 107 15.45 -0.28 -31.76
CA GLN A 107 14.97 1.10 -31.66
C GLN A 107 13.76 1.15 -30.75
N PHE A 108 13.67 2.20 -29.94
CA PHE A 108 12.52 2.42 -29.07
C PHE A 108 11.30 2.82 -29.92
N SER A 109 10.18 2.14 -29.71
CA SER A 109 8.91 2.43 -30.40
C SER A 109 7.70 1.90 -29.63
N GLY A 110 6.52 2.40 -29.96
CA GLY A 110 5.25 1.80 -29.52
C GLY A 110 4.91 2.00 -28.04
N ALA A 111 5.42 3.04 -27.39
CA ALA A 111 4.99 3.46 -26.07
C ALA A 111 4.60 4.95 -26.08
N LEU A 112 3.72 5.35 -25.18
CA LEU A 112 3.40 6.75 -24.94
C LEU A 112 4.61 7.48 -24.36
N LYS A 113 4.73 8.77 -24.67
CA LYS A 113 5.70 9.65 -24.01
C LYS A 113 5.18 9.98 -22.62
N PRO A 114 6.01 9.84 -21.57
CA PRO A 114 5.61 10.26 -20.24
C PRO A 114 5.27 11.75 -20.18
N ASP A 115 4.28 12.13 -19.36
CA ASP A 115 3.97 13.54 -19.09
C ASP A 115 5.01 14.11 -18.11
N LEU A 116 5.32 13.34 -17.06
CA LEU A 116 6.15 13.76 -15.94
C LEU A 116 7.28 12.78 -15.64
N VAL A 117 8.31 13.28 -15.00
CA VAL A 117 9.36 12.47 -14.38
C VAL A 117 9.74 13.06 -13.03
N ILE A 118 9.96 12.19 -12.05
CA ILE A 118 10.63 12.57 -10.81
C ILE A 118 12.12 12.24 -11.00
N PRO A 119 13.04 13.23 -11.08
CA PRO A 119 14.45 12.95 -11.31
C PRO A 119 15.10 12.17 -10.16
N PHE A 120 16.10 11.36 -10.46
CA PHE A 120 16.95 10.79 -9.42
C PHE A 120 17.63 11.90 -8.62
N LYS A 121 17.47 11.87 -7.29
CA LYS A 121 18.15 12.77 -6.35
C LYS A 121 19.33 12.09 -5.68
N LEU A 122 19.24 10.78 -5.49
CA LEU A 122 20.26 9.96 -4.88
C LEU A 122 21.04 9.20 -5.94
N ASP A 123 22.35 9.30 -5.90
CA ASP A 123 23.26 8.61 -6.80
C ASP A 123 23.47 7.13 -6.41
N LYS A 124 24.17 6.39 -7.25
CA LYS A 124 24.50 4.98 -7.00
C LYS A 124 25.28 4.76 -5.69
N LYS A 125 26.10 5.72 -5.26
CA LYS A 125 26.87 5.65 -4.01
C LYS A 125 25.93 5.74 -2.82
N ALA A 126 24.96 6.66 -2.85
CA ALA A 126 23.95 6.78 -1.82
C ALA A 126 23.05 5.52 -1.76
N ALA A 127 22.67 4.97 -2.93
CA ALA A 127 21.91 3.73 -3.00
C ALA A 127 22.63 2.55 -2.35
N LYS A 128 23.91 2.37 -2.62
CA LYS A 128 24.77 1.35 -1.98
C LYS A 128 24.84 1.57 -0.46
N ALA A 129 25.01 2.81 -0.02
CA ALA A 129 25.03 3.14 1.42
C ALA A 129 23.71 2.81 2.10
N GLY A 130 22.57 3.13 1.45
CA GLY A 130 21.22 2.77 1.91
C GLY A 130 21.04 1.27 2.06
N LEU A 131 21.45 0.49 1.05
CA LEU A 131 21.43 -0.96 1.08
C LEU A 131 22.29 -1.50 2.25
N MET A 132 23.51 -1.03 2.39
CA MET A 132 24.40 -1.46 3.47
C MET A 132 23.78 -1.16 4.85
N LYS A 133 23.17 0.01 5.03
CA LYS A 133 22.46 0.35 6.26
C LYS A 133 21.30 -0.61 6.53
N HIS A 134 20.51 -0.95 5.49
CA HIS A 134 19.40 -1.91 5.59
C HIS A 134 19.88 -3.31 6.00
N LEU A 135 21.05 -3.76 5.51
CA LEU A 135 21.62 -5.06 5.79
C LEU A 135 22.42 -5.13 7.10
N THR A 136 22.79 -3.97 7.68
CA THR A 136 23.58 -3.88 8.92
C THR A 136 22.79 -4.39 10.11
N GLY A 137 23.46 -5.07 11.04
CA GLY A 137 22.84 -5.62 12.27
C GLY A 137 22.02 -6.90 12.04
N LYS A 138 21.76 -7.32 10.82
CA LYS A 138 21.03 -8.54 10.49
C LYS A 138 21.92 -9.78 10.64
N ARG A 139 21.93 -10.38 11.85
CA ARG A 139 22.83 -11.51 12.20
C ARG A 139 22.49 -12.80 11.48
N LEU A 140 21.22 -13.00 11.12
CA LEU A 140 20.72 -14.21 10.45
C LEU A 140 20.72 -14.10 8.92
N LEU A 141 21.25 -13.00 8.37
CA LEU A 141 21.31 -12.80 6.92
C LEU A 141 22.47 -13.59 6.32
N PRO A 142 22.24 -14.34 5.20
CA PRO A 142 23.29 -15.02 4.48
C PRO A 142 24.39 -14.08 4.00
N LYS A 143 25.63 -14.56 3.97
CA LYS A 143 26.81 -13.73 3.64
C LYS A 143 26.77 -13.13 2.24
N ILE A 144 26.18 -13.84 1.26
CA ILE A 144 26.08 -13.38 -0.13
C ILE A 144 25.41 -12.01 -0.26
N PHE A 145 24.43 -11.68 0.61
CA PHE A 145 23.74 -10.38 0.61
C PHE A 145 24.64 -9.23 1.07
N LYS A 146 25.79 -9.52 1.67
CA LYS A 146 26.76 -8.53 2.15
C LYS A 146 28.02 -8.46 1.26
N ASP A 147 28.06 -9.25 0.18
CA ASP A 147 29.18 -9.26 -0.75
C ASP A 147 29.20 -7.95 -1.55
N GLN A 148 30.35 -7.27 -1.54
CA GLN A 148 30.52 -5.98 -2.20
C GLN A 148 30.31 -6.06 -3.71
N ASN A 149 30.79 -7.14 -4.35
CA ASN A 149 30.62 -7.33 -5.79
C ASN A 149 29.15 -7.42 -6.16
N HIS A 150 28.34 -8.09 -5.33
CA HIS A 150 26.91 -8.21 -5.53
C HIS A 150 26.18 -6.89 -5.31
N ILE A 151 26.57 -6.12 -4.29
CA ILE A 151 26.02 -4.78 -4.00
C ILE A 151 26.29 -3.82 -5.17
N ASP A 152 27.39 -4.00 -5.89
CA ASP A 152 27.75 -3.20 -7.04
C ASP A 152 26.84 -3.40 -8.27
N GLU A 153 26.03 -4.46 -8.28
CA GLU A 153 25.05 -4.74 -9.32
C GLU A 153 23.75 -3.88 -9.22
N ILE A 154 23.61 -3.07 -8.17
CA ILE A 154 22.44 -2.16 -8.03
C ILE A 154 22.26 -1.27 -9.27
N LYS A 155 21.06 -1.22 -9.81
CA LYS A 155 20.68 -0.50 -11.03
C LYS A 155 19.67 0.59 -10.71
N GLY A 156 19.87 1.77 -11.31
CA GLY A 156 18.86 2.82 -11.34
C GLY A 156 17.95 2.61 -12.55
N ILE A 157 16.65 2.58 -12.28
CA ILE A 157 15.62 2.41 -13.30
C ILE A 157 14.47 3.40 -13.05
N TYR A 158 13.97 3.95 -14.11
CA TYR A 158 12.69 4.65 -14.09
C TYR A 158 11.56 3.66 -14.29
N VAL A 159 10.62 3.60 -13.35
CA VAL A 159 9.46 2.72 -13.36
C VAL A 159 8.24 3.53 -13.80
N PRO A 160 7.41 3.01 -14.72
CA PRO A 160 6.19 3.67 -15.17
C PRO A 160 5.12 3.69 -14.07
N PHE A 161 4.47 4.82 -13.89
CA PHE A 161 3.34 4.99 -12.98
C PHE A 161 2.23 5.77 -13.67
N TRP A 162 1.00 5.36 -13.40
CA TRP A 162 -0.20 6.12 -13.68
C TRP A 162 -0.58 6.93 -12.46
N LEU A 163 -0.76 8.24 -12.65
CA LEU A 163 -1.13 9.18 -11.59
C LEU A 163 -2.58 9.57 -11.79
N PHE A 164 -3.38 9.34 -10.77
CA PHE A 164 -4.81 9.59 -10.81
C PHE A 164 -5.16 10.81 -9.95
N ASP A 165 -5.75 11.83 -10.57
CA ASP A 165 -6.21 13.08 -9.92
C ASP A 165 -7.73 13.15 -9.98
N THR A 166 -8.40 13.43 -8.86
CA THR A 166 -9.86 13.60 -8.83
C THR A 166 -10.30 14.37 -7.60
N ASP A 167 -11.39 15.10 -7.73
CA ASP A 167 -12.19 15.57 -6.60
C ASP A 167 -13.26 14.53 -6.27
N VAL A 168 -13.45 14.26 -5.00
CA VAL A 168 -14.41 13.27 -4.51
C VAL A 168 -15.46 13.96 -3.66
N ASP A 169 -16.74 13.70 -3.96
CA ASP A 169 -17.83 13.92 -3.03
C ASP A 169 -18.23 12.59 -2.40
N ALA A 170 -18.17 12.51 -1.08
CA ALA A 170 -18.48 11.28 -0.37
C ALA A 170 -19.61 11.45 0.63
N GLN A 171 -20.40 10.38 0.78
CA GLN A 171 -21.42 10.21 1.81
C GLN A 171 -21.16 8.86 2.49
N ILE A 172 -20.85 8.89 3.78
CA ILE A 172 -20.45 7.67 4.50
C ILE A 172 -21.26 7.56 5.78
N ARG A 173 -21.82 6.38 6.02
CA ARG A 173 -22.51 6.03 7.25
C ARG A 173 -21.69 5.03 8.03
N TYR A 174 -21.48 5.32 9.30
CA TYR A 174 -20.73 4.48 10.22
C TYR A 174 -21.65 3.94 11.31
N ARG A 175 -21.50 2.66 11.61
CA ARG A 175 -21.97 2.08 12.85
C ARG A 175 -20.91 2.30 13.91
N ALA A 176 -21.27 2.97 15.00
CA ALA A 176 -20.37 3.24 16.09
C ALA A 176 -20.92 2.69 17.41
N THR A 177 -20.04 2.23 18.29
CA THR A 177 -20.45 1.74 19.60
C THR A 177 -19.69 2.45 20.71
N ARG A 178 -20.36 2.62 21.84
CA ARG A 178 -19.72 3.03 23.09
C ARG A 178 -19.97 1.93 24.12
N VAL A 179 -18.89 1.38 24.64
CA VAL A 179 -18.93 0.33 25.67
C VAL A 179 -18.59 0.93 27.01
N ARG A 180 -19.44 0.69 27.99
CA ARG A 180 -19.21 1.03 29.39
C ARG A 180 -19.25 -0.26 30.21
N THR A 181 -18.24 -0.45 31.05
CA THR A 181 -18.17 -1.60 31.94
C THR A 181 -18.07 -1.13 33.39
N TRP A 182 -18.81 -1.78 34.28
CA TRP A 182 -18.71 -1.58 35.72
C TRP A 182 -19.01 -2.91 36.40
N SER A 183 -18.64 -3.02 37.69
CA SER A 183 -18.89 -4.21 38.48
C SER A 183 -19.44 -3.81 39.84
N ASP A 184 -20.25 -4.69 40.40
CA ASP A 184 -20.60 -4.70 41.80
C ASP A 184 -19.98 -5.93 42.50
N SER A 185 -20.42 -6.27 43.73
CA SER A 185 -19.89 -7.41 44.50
C SER A 185 -20.12 -8.76 43.83
N ASP A 186 -21.16 -8.91 42.98
CA ASP A 186 -21.64 -10.19 42.47
C ASP A 186 -21.56 -10.30 40.94
N TYR A 187 -21.54 -9.19 40.20
CA TYR A 187 -21.66 -9.15 38.75
C TYR A 187 -20.74 -8.14 38.09
N ASN A 188 -20.31 -8.48 36.87
CA ASN A 188 -19.69 -7.55 35.93
C ASN A 188 -20.75 -7.17 34.87
N TYR A 189 -20.95 -5.87 34.72
CA TYR A 189 -21.89 -5.31 33.77
C TYR A 189 -21.18 -4.74 32.56
N THR A 190 -21.73 -4.98 31.37
CA THR A 190 -21.29 -4.36 30.13
C THR A 190 -22.49 -3.77 29.42
N GLU A 191 -22.49 -2.47 29.28
CA GLU A 191 -23.47 -1.72 28.49
C GLU A 191 -22.85 -1.35 27.15
N THR A 192 -23.54 -1.67 26.05
CA THR A 192 -23.12 -1.29 24.71
C THR A 192 -24.21 -0.41 24.10
N SER A 193 -23.88 0.87 23.91
CA SER A 193 -24.74 1.81 23.21
C SER A 193 -24.34 1.85 21.72
N HIS A 194 -25.33 1.78 20.84
CA HIS A 194 -25.16 1.78 19.39
C HIS A 194 -25.52 3.16 18.83
N TYR A 195 -24.70 3.62 17.90
CA TYR A 195 -24.89 4.93 17.25
C TYR A 195 -24.71 4.76 15.74
N MET A 196 -25.45 5.56 15.00
CA MET A 196 -25.22 5.80 13.58
C MET A 196 -24.61 7.19 13.44
N ALA A 197 -23.44 7.25 12.81
CA ALA A 197 -22.76 8.50 12.52
C ALA A 197 -22.71 8.70 11.00
N HIS A 198 -23.21 9.83 10.53
CA HIS A 198 -23.19 10.20 9.12
C HIS A 198 -22.11 11.25 8.86
N ARG A 199 -21.37 11.10 7.78
CA ARG A 199 -20.37 12.06 7.31
C ARG A 199 -20.53 12.27 5.82
N GLY A 200 -20.61 13.53 5.42
CA GLY A 200 -20.61 13.95 4.03
C GLY A 200 -19.67 15.10 3.81
N GLY A 201 -19.03 15.15 2.66
CA GLY A 201 -18.10 16.21 2.31
C GLY A 201 -17.30 15.91 1.05
N SER A 202 -16.37 16.81 0.74
CA SER A 202 -15.50 16.70 -0.44
C SER A 202 -14.04 16.59 -0.02
N ILE A 203 -13.27 15.82 -0.79
CA ILE A 203 -11.82 15.66 -0.63
C ILE A 203 -11.16 15.59 -2.00
N GLY A 204 -10.07 16.35 -2.20
CA GLY A 204 -9.24 16.29 -3.41
C GLY A 204 -8.16 15.23 -3.30
N PHE A 205 -7.92 14.51 -4.39
CA PHE A 205 -6.82 13.58 -4.55
C PHE A 205 -5.95 14.03 -5.71
N GLU A 206 -4.67 14.19 -5.45
CA GLU A 206 -3.66 14.52 -6.45
C GLU A 206 -2.58 13.45 -6.46
N HIS A 207 -2.19 13.02 -7.68
CA HIS A 207 -1.08 12.10 -7.90
C HIS A 207 -1.21 10.75 -7.18
N VAL A 208 -2.42 10.18 -7.13
CA VAL A 208 -2.61 8.83 -6.57
C VAL A 208 -1.88 7.83 -7.48
N PRO A 209 -0.73 7.27 -7.06
CA PRO A 209 0.11 6.50 -7.95
C PRO A 209 -0.39 5.05 -8.06
N VAL A 210 -0.33 4.50 -9.26
CA VAL A 210 -0.48 3.07 -9.54
C VAL A 210 0.62 2.67 -10.50
N ASP A 211 1.45 1.68 -10.16
CA ASP A 211 2.52 1.27 -11.06
C ASP A 211 1.96 0.65 -12.35
N GLY A 212 2.66 0.91 -13.46
CA GLY A 212 2.30 0.46 -14.79
C GLY A 212 3.10 -0.76 -15.26
N SER A 213 3.79 -1.48 -14.35
CA SER A 213 4.68 -2.58 -14.70
C SER A 213 4.32 -3.88 -13.99
N SER A 214 3.99 -4.93 -14.75
CA SER A 214 3.81 -6.28 -14.20
C SER A 214 5.13 -6.94 -13.75
N LYS A 215 6.29 -6.33 -14.05
CA LYS A 215 7.62 -6.84 -13.69
C LYS A 215 8.04 -6.47 -12.28
N MET A 216 7.40 -5.45 -11.74
CA MET A 216 7.59 -5.01 -10.36
C MET A 216 6.44 -5.54 -9.50
N ALA A 217 6.75 -5.99 -8.29
CA ALA A 217 5.70 -6.37 -7.36
C ALA A 217 5.00 -5.10 -6.82
N ASP A 218 3.68 -5.07 -6.90
CA ASP A 218 2.85 -3.93 -6.49
C ASP A 218 3.13 -3.49 -5.05
N ASP A 219 3.21 -4.47 -4.13
CA ASP A 219 3.49 -4.25 -2.71
C ASP A 219 4.88 -3.65 -2.47
N LEU A 220 5.87 -4.02 -3.31
CA LEU A 220 7.20 -3.45 -3.25
C LEU A 220 7.19 -1.99 -3.70
N MET A 221 6.46 -1.67 -4.79
CA MET A 221 6.35 -0.31 -5.31
C MET A 221 5.57 0.59 -4.35
N GLU A 222 4.48 0.12 -3.79
CA GLU A 222 3.73 0.85 -2.76
C GLU A 222 4.56 1.06 -1.48
N SER A 223 5.39 0.10 -1.12
CA SER A 223 6.23 0.18 0.08
C SER A 223 7.34 1.24 -0.01
N ILE A 224 7.81 1.61 -1.20
CA ILE A 224 8.82 2.69 -1.35
C ILE A 224 8.22 4.09 -1.41
N GLU A 225 6.90 4.23 -1.46
CA GLU A 225 6.23 5.53 -1.34
C GLU A 225 6.46 6.14 0.07
N PRO A 226 6.31 7.45 0.29
CA PRO A 226 5.89 8.46 -0.68
C PRO A 226 7.02 9.02 -1.53
N TYR A 227 6.64 9.64 -2.65
CA TYR A 227 7.46 10.52 -3.46
C TYR A 227 7.02 11.97 -3.29
N ASP A 228 7.96 12.91 -3.35
CA ASP A 228 7.68 14.34 -3.30
C ASP A 228 7.42 14.87 -4.71
N PHE A 229 6.16 15.13 -5.02
CA PHE A 229 5.73 15.64 -6.32
C PHE A 229 6.09 17.08 -6.60
N SER A 230 6.49 17.86 -5.60
CA SER A 230 6.99 19.21 -5.82
C SER A 230 8.27 19.23 -6.65
N GLU A 231 8.97 18.09 -6.74
CA GLU A 231 10.19 17.91 -7.55
C GLU A 231 9.92 17.24 -8.91
N ALA A 232 8.65 16.89 -9.21
CA ALA A 232 8.28 16.36 -10.53
C ALA A 232 8.41 17.46 -11.60
N VAL A 233 8.92 17.08 -12.77
CA VAL A 233 9.13 17.96 -13.89
C VAL A 233 8.58 17.34 -15.18
N ASP A 234 8.34 18.19 -16.20
CA ASP A 234 7.98 17.69 -17.52
C ASP A 234 9.04 16.72 -18.04
N PHE A 235 8.59 15.61 -18.59
CA PHE A 235 9.51 14.60 -19.09
C PHE A 235 10.35 15.11 -20.26
N ARG A 236 11.67 14.81 -20.17
CA ARG A 236 12.63 14.97 -21.29
C ARG A 236 13.53 13.74 -21.32
N THR A 237 13.88 13.27 -22.52
CA THR A 237 14.75 12.10 -22.72
C THR A 237 16.11 12.22 -22.03
N ALA A 238 16.60 13.44 -21.80
CA ALA A 238 17.83 13.72 -21.06
C ALA A 238 17.86 13.13 -19.64
N TYR A 239 16.70 12.97 -19.00
CA TYR A 239 16.62 12.35 -17.66
C TYR A 239 16.91 10.85 -17.67
N LEU A 240 16.83 10.19 -18.82
CA LEU A 240 17.18 8.78 -18.97
C LEU A 240 18.69 8.54 -19.11
N ALA A 241 19.50 9.59 -19.30
CA ALA A 241 20.94 9.44 -19.48
C ALA A 241 21.61 8.79 -18.26
N GLY A 242 22.24 7.64 -18.45
CA GLY A 242 22.89 6.86 -17.40
C GLY A 242 21.97 5.99 -16.55
N TYR A 243 20.67 5.96 -16.83
CA TYR A 243 19.66 5.15 -16.18
C TYR A 243 18.93 4.25 -17.17
N LEU A 244 18.28 3.22 -16.68
CA LEU A 244 17.35 2.42 -17.44
C LEU A 244 15.93 2.97 -17.24
N ALA A 245 15.02 2.66 -18.16
CA ALA A 245 13.60 2.84 -17.96
C ALA A 245 12.87 1.52 -18.30
N ASP A 246 11.82 1.24 -17.54
CA ASP A 246 10.87 0.20 -17.84
C ASP A 246 9.77 0.78 -18.73
N LYS A 247 9.31 0.00 -19.68
CA LYS A 247 8.14 0.34 -20.48
C LYS A 247 6.91 -0.23 -19.81
N TYR A 248 5.84 0.55 -19.70
CA TYR A 248 4.60 0.05 -19.14
C TYR A 248 4.06 -1.14 -19.96
N ASP A 249 3.60 -2.17 -19.27
CA ASP A 249 2.87 -3.32 -19.79
C ASP A 249 1.47 -3.46 -19.15
N VAL A 250 1.15 -2.58 -18.18
CA VAL A 250 -0.19 -2.40 -17.62
C VAL A 250 -0.68 -1.00 -17.98
N THR A 251 -1.82 -0.91 -18.67
CA THR A 251 -2.36 0.38 -19.14
C THR A 251 -3.05 1.17 -18.02
N ALA A 252 -3.34 2.45 -18.29
CA ALA A 252 -4.10 3.28 -17.35
C ALA A 252 -5.48 2.69 -17.06
N GLU A 253 -6.17 2.18 -18.09
CA GLU A 253 -7.49 1.54 -17.96
C GLU A 253 -7.42 0.29 -17.08
N ALA A 254 -6.39 -0.54 -17.24
CA ALA A 254 -6.20 -1.73 -16.41
C ALA A 254 -5.86 -1.39 -14.95
N SER A 255 -5.41 -0.17 -14.68
CA SER A 255 -5.04 0.33 -13.35
C SER A 255 -6.19 0.97 -12.59
N ILE A 256 -7.35 1.22 -13.25
CA ILE A 256 -8.52 1.91 -12.67
C ILE A 256 -9.00 1.24 -11.38
N ASP A 257 -9.14 -0.07 -11.36
CA ASP A 257 -9.63 -0.79 -10.18
C ASP A 257 -8.73 -0.58 -8.94
N ARG A 258 -7.42 -0.49 -9.14
CA ARG A 258 -6.47 -0.20 -8.05
C ARG A 258 -6.58 1.25 -7.61
N ALA A 259 -6.67 2.19 -8.55
CA ALA A 259 -6.88 3.60 -8.27
C ALA A 259 -8.17 3.81 -7.45
N ASN A 260 -9.28 3.22 -7.89
CA ASN A 260 -10.57 3.31 -7.21
C ASN A 260 -10.49 2.77 -5.78
N LYS A 261 -9.85 1.61 -5.56
CA LYS A 261 -9.66 1.05 -4.22
C LYS A 261 -8.83 1.96 -3.32
N ARG A 262 -7.75 2.55 -3.85
CA ARG A 262 -6.89 3.48 -3.08
C ARG A 262 -7.65 4.75 -2.70
N VAL A 263 -8.34 5.38 -3.65
CA VAL A 263 -9.13 6.60 -3.41
C VAL A 263 -10.27 6.31 -2.43
N LYS A 264 -11.05 5.25 -2.66
CA LYS A 264 -12.18 4.88 -1.78
C LYS A 264 -11.70 4.62 -0.36
N ARG A 265 -10.68 3.79 -0.17
CA ARG A 265 -10.12 3.48 1.14
C ARG A 265 -9.61 4.74 1.85
N SER A 266 -8.83 5.58 1.16
CA SER A 266 -8.31 6.82 1.73
C SER A 266 -9.42 7.79 2.12
N THR A 267 -10.51 7.85 1.33
CA THR A 267 -11.71 8.62 1.64
C THR A 267 -12.37 8.10 2.91
N GLU A 268 -12.65 6.79 2.98
CA GLU A 268 -13.28 6.13 4.13
C GLU A 268 -12.44 6.32 5.41
N ASP A 269 -11.12 6.13 5.34
CA ASP A 269 -10.19 6.29 6.48
C ASP A 269 -10.15 7.76 6.95
N THR A 270 -10.13 8.72 6.02
CA THR A 270 -10.12 10.15 6.35
C THR A 270 -11.40 10.56 7.07
N PHE A 271 -12.55 10.16 6.57
CA PHE A 271 -13.85 10.47 7.18
C PHE A 271 -14.05 9.72 8.49
N ALA A 272 -13.60 8.46 8.61
CA ALA A 272 -13.64 7.70 9.86
C ALA A 272 -12.86 8.40 10.97
N GLY A 273 -11.72 9.01 10.66
CA GLY A 273 -10.93 9.81 11.60
C GLY A 273 -11.70 10.98 12.23
N THR A 274 -12.78 11.45 11.59
CA THR A 274 -13.66 12.51 12.12
C THR A 274 -14.73 11.99 13.08
N VAL A 275 -14.95 10.67 13.16
CA VAL A 275 -15.96 10.04 14.03
C VAL A 275 -15.28 9.66 15.34
N GLN A 276 -15.29 10.59 16.30
CA GLN A 276 -14.56 10.45 17.57
C GLN A 276 -15.50 10.21 18.76
N GLY A 277 -14.94 9.69 19.86
CA GLY A 277 -15.66 9.47 21.11
C GLY A 277 -16.42 8.16 21.22
N TYR A 278 -16.16 7.23 20.30
CA TYR A 278 -16.72 5.87 20.28
C TYR A 278 -15.64 4.82 20.55
N THR A 279 -16.08 3.65 21.04
CA THR A 279 -15.19 2.50 21.30
C THR A 279 -14.85 1.79 19.99
N THR A 280 -15.82 1.65 19.09
CA THR A 280 -15.62 1.11 17.74
C THR A 280 -16.34 1.99 16.71
N VAL A 281 -15.75 2.07 15.51
CA VAL A 281 -16.33 2.75 14.35
C VAL A 281 -16.13 1.83 13.16
N THR A 282 -17.23 1.46 12.49
CA THR A 282 -17.21 0.56 11.33
C THR A 282 -18.02 1.18 10.21
N THR A 283 -17.45 1.24 9.00
CA THR A 283 -18.18 1.69 7.81
C THR A 283 -19.32 0.71 7.50
N GLU A 284 -20.52 1.20 7.39
CA GLU A 284 -21.72 0.44 7.04
C GLU A 284 -22.15 0.71 5.60
N TYR A 285 -22.03 1.94 5.17
CA TYR A 285 -22.32 2.39 3.81
C TYR A 285 -21.32 3.46 3.39
N SER A 286 -20.93 3.43 2.12
CA SER A 286 -20.03 4.42 1.53
C SER A 286 -20.45 4.66 0.09
N SER A 287 -20.67 5.91 -0.26
CA SER A 287 -20.89 6.37 -1.64
C SER A 287 -19.83 7.40 -1.99
N VAL A 288 -19.10 7.12 -3.04
CA VAL A 288 -17.99 7.93 -3.55
C VAL A 288 -18.31 8.35 -4.97
N GLN A 289 -18.35 9.68 -5.19
CA GLN A 289 -18.68 10.28 -6.47
C GLN A 289 -17.49 11.12 -6.96
N PHE A 290 -16.92 10.78 -8.11
CA PHE A 290 -15.81 11.53 -8.69
C PHE A 290 -16.30 12.73 -9.50
N ARG A 291 -15.50 13.79 -9.45
CA ARG A 291 -15.62 14.97 -10.30
C ARG A 291 -14.32 15.20 -11.02
N GLY A 292 -14.32 14.98 -12.35
CA GLY A 292 -13.19 15.27 -13.20
C GLY A 292 -11.96 14.36 -12.99
N GLY A 293 -12.19 13.06 -12.85
CA GLY A 293 -11.11 12.08 -12.70
C GLY A 293 -10.21 12.05 -13.95
N LYS A 294 -8.89 12.22 -13.78
CA LYS A 294 -7.88 12.23 -14.85
C LYS A 294 -6.70 11.35 -14.52
N ALA A 295 -6.15 10.71 -15.53
CA ALA A 295 -4.89 9.97 -15.44
C ALA A 295 -3.75 10.74 -16.11
N ARG A 296 -2.53 10.63 -15.56
CA ARG A 296 -1.27 11.11 -16.17
C ARG A 296 -0.22 10.02 -16.12
N TYR A 297 0.70 10.04 -17.08
CA TYR A 297 1.81 9.09 -17.14
C TYR A 297 3.08 9.70 -16.56
N ALA A 298 3.70 9.03 -15.57
CA ALA A 298 4.90 9.49 -14.93
C ALA A 298 5.97 8.40 -14.81
N LEU A 299 7.23 8.81 -14.72
CA LEU A 299 8.37 7.94 -14.45
C LEU A 299 8.93 8.22 -13.06
N TYR A 300 9.07 7.14 -12.25
CA TYR A 300 9.57 7.19 -10.88
C TYR A 300 10.98 6.62 -10.76
N PRO A 301 11.89 7.31 -10.06
CA PRO A 301 13.27 6.87 -9.88
C PRO A 301 13.35 5.76 -8.82
N VAL A 302 13.79 4.57 -9.22
CA VAL A 302 13.93 3.42 -8.34
C VAL A 302 15.31 2.80 -8.48
N TRP A 303 15.99 2.56 -7.38
CA TRP A 303 17.19 1.72 -7.34
C TRP A 303 16.79 0.28 -7.04
N LEU A 304 17.20 -0.66 -7.92
CA LEU A 304 16.88 -2.08 -7.82
C LEU A 304 18.12 -2.91 -7.64
N LEU A 305 18.02 -3.93 -6.78
CA LEU A 305 18.97 -5.02 -6.68
C LEU A 305 18.24 -6.35 -6.60
N ASN A 306 18.58 -7.28 -7.45
CA ASN A 306 18.06 -8.65 -7.40
C ASN A 306 19.17 -9.60 -6.94
N THR A 307 18.84 -10.44 -5.96
CA THR A 307 19.72 -11.47 -5.42
C THR A 307 19.04 -12.82 -5.51
N THR A 308 19.74 -13.84 -6.03
CA THR A 308 19.25 -15.22 -5.99
C THR A 308 19.99 -15.99 -4.89
N TRP A 309 19.22 -16.62 -3.99
CA TRP A 309 19.76 -17.44 -2.93
C TRP A 309 18.88 -18.67 -2.68
N ASN A 310 19.49 -19.86 -2.65
CA ASN A 310 18.79 -21.14 -2.52
C ASN A 310 17.63 -21.33 -3.51
N GLY A 311 17.80 -20.87 -4.76
CA GLY A 311 16.79 -20.96 -5.80
C GLY A 311 15.66 -19.92 -5.72
N ASN A 312 15.62 -19.10 -4.67
CA ASN A 312 14.66 -18.01 -4.51
C ASN A 312 15.27 -16.67 -4.92
N LYS A 313 14.45 -15.83 -5.56
CA LYS A 313 14.82 -14.48 -5.94
C LYS A 313 14.38 -13.51 -4.83
N TYR A 314 15.27 -12.62 -4.45
CA TYR A 314 15.03 -11.53 -3.50
C TYR A 314 15.25 -10.21 -4.21
N THR A 315 14.24 -9.36 -4.21
CA THR A 315 14.29 -8.04 -4.84
C THR A 315 14.34 -6.97 -3.76
N PHE A 316 15.26 -6.06 -3.92
CA PHE A 316 15.39 -4.87 -3.07
C PHE A 316 15.13 -3.65 -3.91
N ALA A 317 14.33 -2.73 -3.39
CA ALA A 317 14.04 -1.46 -4.02
C ALA A 317 14.34 -0.31 -3.08
N MET A 318 14.82 0.80 -3.64
CA MET A 318 14.98 2.05 -2.91
C MET A 318 14.38 3.19 -3.73
N ASN A 319 13.60 4.02 -3.08
CA ASN A 319 13.14 5.27 -3.64
C ASN A 319 14.34 6.15 -4.01
N GLY A 320 14.50 6.47 -5.30
CA GLY A 320 15.65 7.23 -5.82
C GLY A 320 15.67 8.69 -5.41
N GLN A 321 14.57 9.20 -4.85
CA GLN A 321 14.42 10.55 -4.35
C GLN A 321 14.62 10.62 -2.83
N THR A 322 13.87 9.82 -2.05
CA THR A 322 13.83 9.92 -0.59
C THR A 322 14.82 8.99 0.12
N GLY A 323 15.29 7.95 -0.56
CA GLY A 323 16.18 6.94 0.01
C GLY A 323 15.47 5.88 0.84
N LYS A 324 14.13 5.86 0.87
CA LYS A 324 13.37 4.81 1.55
C LYS A 324 13.67 3.46 0.91
N PHE A 325 14.20 2.54 1.71
CA PHE A 325 14.68 1.25 1.26
C PHE A 325 13.77 0.13 1.76
N VAL A 326 13.41 -0.79 0.87
CA VAL A 326 12.57 -1.95 1.17
C VAL A 326 13.13 -3.20 0.50
N GLY A 327 12.78 -4.36 1.02
CA GLY A 327 13.15 -5.67 0.47
C GLY A 327 13.11 -6.74 1.54
N ASP A 328 12.67 -7.93 1.15
CA ASP A 328 12.58 -9.07 2.02
C ASP A 328 13.95 -9.70 2.24
N LEU A 329 14.27 -10.02 3.48
CA LEU A 329 15.53 -10.61 3.88
C LEU A 329 15.32 -12.08 4.28
N PRO A 330 16.02 -13.01 3.62
CA PRO A 330 15.96 -14.41 4.01
C PRO A 330 16.68 -14.66 5.34
N VAL A 331 16.20 -15.68 6.03
CA VAL A 331 16.83 -16.18 7.26
C VAL A 331 17.71 -17.39 6.90
N ASP A 332 19.00 -17.29 7.18
CA ASP A 332 19.91 -18.45 7.14
C ASP A 332 19.58 -19.41 8.30
N LYS A 333 18.93 -20.54 7.95
CA LYS A 333 18.50 -21.55 8.94
C LYS A 333 19.68 -22.10 9.75
N ALA A 334 20.86 -22.25 9.15
CA ALA A 334 22.03 -22.72 9.87
C ALA A 334 22.58 -21.66 10.85
N ALA A 335 22.54 -20.39 10.45
CA ALA A 335 22.85 -19.29 11.35
C ALA A 335 21.81 -19.17 12.48
N ALA A 336 20.53 -19.33 12.18
CA ALA A 336 19.45 -19.31 13.16
C ALA A 336 19.66 -20.44 14.20
N ALA A 337 19.89 -21.66 13.76
CA ALA A 337 20.15 -22.80 14.66
C ALA A 337 21.34 -22.51 15.58
N ARG A 338 22.48 -22.06 15.03
CA ARG A 338 23.68 -21.70 15.84
C ARG A 338 23.38 -20.64 16.88
N TRP A 339 22.61 -19.59 16.50
CA TRP A 339 22.20 -18.54 17.45
C TRP A 339 21.26 -19.05 18.53
N THR A 340 20.30 -19.94 18.18
CA THR A 340 19.39 -20.55 19.14
C THR A 340 20.16 -21.37 20.17
N PHE A 341 21.09 -22.21 19.73
CA PHE A 341 21.93 -23.00 20.64
C PHE A 341 22.82 -22.11 21.52
N LEU A 342 23.42 -21.06 20.97
CA LEU A 342 24.23 -20.11 21.74
C LEU A 342 23.41 -19.41 22.83
N LEU A 343 22.23 -18.90 22.47
CA LEU A 343 21.35 -18.24 23.41
C LEU A 343 20.84 -19.21 24.49
N ALA A 344 20.46 -20.44 24.10
CA ALA A 344 20.06 -21.47 25.03
C ALA A 344 21.17 -21.77 26.06
N ALA A 345 22.42 -21.89 25.59
CA ALA A 345 23.58 -22.09 26.48
C ALA A 345 23.78 -20.89 27.45
N ILE A 346 23.70 -19.66 26.94
CA ILE A 346 23.82 -18.45 27.76
C ILE A 346 22.73 -18.40 28.81
N TYR A 347 21.47 -18.62 28.43
CA TYR A 347 20.34 -18.61 29.37
C TYR A 347 20.43 -19.73 30.39
N SER A 348 20.91 -20.93 30.00
CA SER A 348 21.11 -22.06 30.94
C SER A 348 22.18 -21.73 31.97
N VAL A 349 23.30 -21.14 31.57
CA VAL A 349 24.35 -20.69 32.49
C VAL A 349 23.84 -19.58 33.42
N ALA A 350 23.11 -18.60 32.90
CA ALA A 350 22.54 -17.54 33.68
C ALA A 350 21.50 -18.07 34.72
N ALA A 351 20.62 -18.97 34.27
CA ALA A 351 19.62 -19.58 35.16
C ALA A 351 20.28 -20.41 36.28
N TYR A 352 21.33 -21.17 35.92
CA TYR A 352 22.13 -21.92 36.92
C TYR A 352 22.79 -20.98 37.91
N GLY A 353 23.39 -19.89 37.46
CA GLY A 353 24.00 -18.87 38.32
C GLY A 353 23.01 -18.22 39.29
N VAL A 354 21.80 -17.89 38.79
CA VAL A 354 20.71 -17.36 39.63
C VAL A 354 20.26 -18.39 40.65
N ALA A 355 20.02 -19.64 40.26
CA ALA A 355 19.63 -20.71 41.19
C ALA A 355 20.67 -20.96 42.28
N TRP A 356 21.96 -20.98 41.89
CA TRP A 356 23.07 -21.11 42.82
C TRP A 356 23.14 -19.94 43.83
N LEU A 357 22.89 -18.72 43.35
CA LEU A 357 22.88 -17.51 44.18
C LEU A 357 21.71 -17.52 45.18
N LEU A 358 20.51 -17.93 44.71
CA LEU A 358 19.33 -18.10 45.58
C LEU A 358 19.54 -19.17 46.65
N HIS A 359 20.23 -20.28 46.30
CA HIS A 359 20.63 -21.31 47.27
C HIS A 359 21.59 -20.77 48.32
N LEU A 360 22.59 -19.97 47.92
CA LEU A 360 23.55 -19.36 48.86
C LEU A 360 22.90 -18.40 49.86
N ILE A 361 21.87 -17.67 49.48
CA ILE A 361 21.13 -16.74 50.34
C ILE A 361 19.99 -17.41 51.13
N GLY A 362 19.81 -18.74 50.99
CA GLY A 362 18.83 -19.52 51.73
C GLY A 362 17.38 -19.31 51.32
N LEU A 363 17.14 -18.85 50.08
CA LEU A 363 15.79 -18.63 49.55
C LEU A 363 15.23 -19.90 48.84
N ILE A 364 16.09 -20.84 48.47
CA ILE A 364 15.77 -22.16 47.91
C ILE A 364 16.76 -23.19 48.48
#